data_845aa1a9c87dd18568b814241b432dd6
#
_entry.id   845aa1a9c87dd18568b814241b432dd6
#
_cell.length_a   1.000
_cell.length_b   1.000
_cell.length_c   1.000
_cell.angle_alpha   90.00
_cell.angle_beta   90.00
_cell.angle_gamma   90.00
#
_symmetry.space_group_name_H-M   'P 1'
#
loop_
_entity.id
_entity.type
_entity.pdbx_description
1 polymer ?
#
loop_
_entity_poly.entity_id
_entity_poly.type
_entity_poly.pdbx_seq_one_letter_code
_entity_poly.pdbx_strand_id
1 'polypeptide(L)'
;EDDSDLQHYFQEGVMRTVMDNIDKVLADPKNISARSHLQWAATCAINGWASPGDAWTPIHQVGHVLTALYKVPHGASLAILMPAWMEVMYPRKKDVYSRFATHVMGISPDGKSQEEVIREGITSFKAFLKRIGTPLSLTDMQVKNPDIPLIVQQVVKISFGSDGYLDCNPPVSQEDIIEVLNKVL
;
A
#
# COMPACT_ATOMS: atom_id res chain seq x y z
N GLU A 1 -9.52 -15.25 -10.14
CA GLU A 1 -10.36 -14.35 -10.95
C GLU A 1 -10.59 -13.07 -10.16
N ASP A 2 -10.31 -11.94 -10.80
CA ASP A 2 -10.21 -10.62 -10.13
C ASP A 2 -11.57 -10.00 -9.78
N ASP A 3 -12.70 -10.67 -10.01
CA ASP A 3 -14.05 -10.11 -9.89
C ASP A 3 -14.93 -10.97 -8.98
N SER A 4 -14.51 -11.10 -7.72
CA SER A 4 -15.33 -11.73 -6.68
C SER A 4 -15.77 -10.70 -5.66
N ASP A 5 -17.05 -10.37 -5.64
CA ASP A 5 -17.62 -9.47 -4.63
C ASP A 5 -17.30 -9.90 -3.21
N LEU A 6 -17.39 -11.20 -2.93
CA LEU A 6 -17.07 -11.75 -1.61
C LEU A 6 -15.60 -11.45 -1.23
N GLN A 7 -14.68 -11.58 -2.19
CA GLN A 7 -13.27 -11.31 -1.98
C GLN A 7 -13.02 -9.83 -1.70
N HIS A 8 -13.68 -8.95 -2.45
CA HIS A 8 -13.63 -7.52 -2.22
C HIS A 8 -14.14 -7.15 -0.82
N TYR A 9 -15.32 -7.63 -0.42
CA TYR A 9 -15.85 -7.39 0.92
C TYR A 9 -14.94 -7.90 2.03
N PHE A 10 -14.29 -9.04 1.80
CA PHE A 10 -13.36 -9.59 2.77
C PHE A 10 -12.12 -8.70 2.92
N GLN A 11 -11.52 -8.25 1.82
CA GLN A 11 -10.37 -7.34 1.83
C GLN A 11 -10.72 -5.99 2.49
N GLU A 12 -11.86 -5.42 2.13
CA GLU A 12 -12.37 -4.18 2.71
C GLU A 12 -12.62 -4.32 4.22
N GLY A 13 -13.21 -5.44 4.63
CA GLY A 13 -13.44 -5.77 6.04
C GLY A 13 -12.14 -5.85 6.84
N VAL A 14 -11.10 -6.47 6.29
CA VAL A 14 -9.77 -6.55 6.91
C VAL A 14 -9.18 -5.13 7.06
N MET A 15 -9.16 -4.34 6.00
CA MET A 15 -8.62 -2.98 6.04
C MET A 15 -9.38 -2.08 7.03
N ARG A 16 -10.70 -2.10 7.01
CA ARG A 16 -11.55 -1.34 7.95
C ARG A 16 -11.32 -1.78 9.39
N THR A 17 -11.20 -3.08 9.65
CA THR A 17 -10.90 -3.59 10.99
C THR A 17 -9.60 -3.01 11.54
N VAL A 18 -8.57 -2.89 10.70
CA VAL A 18 -7.31 -2.24 11.10
C VAL A 18 -7.54 -0.76 11.41
N MET A 19 -8.21 -0.03 10.53
CA MET A 19 -8.46 1.41 10.69
C MET A 19 -9.30 1.72 11.94
N ASP A 20 -10.30 0.91 12.25
CA ASP A 20 -11.20 1.09 13.39
C ASP A 20 -10.54 0.80 14.75
N ASN A 21 -9.44 0.04 14.76
CA ASN A 21 -8.84 -0.43 16.01
C ASN A 21 -7.42 0.10 16.27
N ILE A 22 -6.72 0.60 15.26
CA ILE A 22 -5.33 1.05 15.43
C ILE A 22 -5.21 2.21 16.43
N ASP A 23 -6.10 3.20 16.36
CA ASP A 23 -6.09 4.34 17.29
C ASP A 23 -6.33 3.91 18.74
N LYS A 24 -7.19 2.90 18.94
CA LYS A 24 -7.47 2.36 20.30
C LYS A 24 -6.23 1.70 20.89
N VAL A 25 -5.44 1.00 20.06
CA VAL A 25 -4.18 0.37 20.50
C VAL A 25 -3.09 1.41 20.73
N LEU A 26 -3.03 2.47 19.91
CA LEU A 26 -2.08 3.56 20.10
C LEU A 26 -2.39 4.36 21.38
N ALA A 27 -3.67 4.56 21.69
CA ALA A 27 -4.10 5.24 22.93
C ALA A 27 -3.92 4.36 24.18
N ASP A 28 -4.18 3.06 24.08
CA ASP A 28 -3.98 2.08 25.15
C ASP A 28 -3.36 0.80 24.60
N PRO A 29 -2.04 0.64 24.66
CA PRO A 29 -1.33 -0.55 24.22
C PRO A 29 -1.74 -1.86 24.92
N LYS A 30 -2.46 -1.77 26.06
CA LYS A 30 -2.96 -2.93 26.81
C LYS A 30 -4.41 -3.27 26.49
N ASN A 31 -5.05 -2.55 25.58
CA ASN A 31 -6.42 -2.84 25.13
C ASN A 31 -6.48 -4.18 24.40
N ILE A 32 -6.80 -5.24 25.13
CA ILE A 32 -6.80 -6.63 24.62
C ILE A 32 -7.80 -6.77 23.48
N SER A 33 -8.99 -6.18 23.56
CA SER A 33 -10.01 -6.28 22.51
C SER A 33 -9.50 -5.69 21.20
N ALA A 34 -8.98 -4.46 21.20
CA ALA A 34 -8.47 -3.83 20.00
C ALA A 34 -7.25 -4.58 19.42
N ARG A 35 -6.34 -5.07 20.27
CA ARG A 35 -5.21 -5.89 19.85
C ARG A 35 -5.65 -7.20 19.20
N SER A 36 -6.67 -7.86 19.76
CA SER A 36 -7.22 -9.11 19.20
C SER A 36 -7.80 -8.87 17.80
N HIS A 37 -8.51 -7.76 17.59
CA HIS A 37 -9.02 -7.38 16.26
C HIS A 37 -7.88 -7.15 15.26
N LEU A 38 -6.83 -6.42 15.65
CA LEU A 38 -5.68 -6.19 14.78
C LEU A 38 -4.93 -7.50 14.46
N GLN A 39 -4.73 -8.36 15.47
CA GLN A 39 -4.05 -9.63 15.27
C GLN A 39 -4.85 -10.54 14.33
N TRP A 40 -6.17 -10.60 14.50
CA TRP A 40 -7.03 -11.41 13.62
C TRP A 40 -7.04 -10.86 12.19
N ALA A 41 -7.16 -9.54 12.03
CA ALA A 41 -7.06 -8.90 10.71
C ALA A 41 -5.71 -9.19 10.02
N ALA A 42 -4.60 -9.10 10.76
CA ALA A 42 -3.28 -9.46 10.24
C ALA A 42 -3.21 -10.92 9.82
N THR A 43 -3.76 -11.84 10.64
CA THR A 43 -3.84 -13.27 10.30
C THR A 43 -4.61 -13.48 9.00
N CYS A 44 -5.77 -12.85 8.84
CA CYS A 44 -6.58 -12.94 7.64
C CYS A 44 -5.87 -12.35 6.40
N ALA A 45 -5.08 -11.30 6.58
CA ALA A 45 -4.31 -10.69 5.49
C ALA A 45 -3.18 -11.59 4.97
N ILE A 46 -2.56 -12.41 5.86
CA ILE A 46 -1.34 -13.15 5.52
C ILE A 46 -1.64 -14.60 5.08
N ASN A 47 -2.74 -15.17 5.54
CA ASN A 47 -3.04 -16.60 5.33
C ASN A 47 -3.65 -16.96 3.97
N GLY A 48 -3.70 -16.01 3.04
CA GLY A 48 -4.24 -16.19 1.70
C GLY A 48 -5.75 -15.96 1.58
N TRP A 49 -6.48 -15.71 2.67
CA TRP A 49 -7.92 -15.44 2.60
C TRP A 49 -8.23 -14.11 1.95
N ALA A 50 -7.37 -13.09 2.20
CA ALA A 50 -7.50 -11.78 1.56
C ALA A 50 -7.07 -11.78 0.09
N SER A 51 -6.34 -12.80 -0.34
CA SER A 51 -5.75 -12.87 -1.68
C SER A 51 -5.65 -14.31 -2.13
N PRO A 52 -6.77 -14.94 -2.54
CA PRO A 52 -6.74 -16.29 -3.07
C PRO A 52 -6.01 -16.32 -4.42
N GLY A 53 -5.06 -17.21 -4.56
CA GLY A 53 -4.21 -17.35 -5.74
C GLY A 53 -2.86 -16.66 -5.58
N ASP A 54 -2.19 -16.38 -6.68
CA ASP A 54 -0.86 -15.76 -6.72
C ASP A 54 -0.94 -14.24 -6.48
N ALA A 55 -1.44 -13.86 -5.33
CA ALA A 55 -1.49 -12.47 -4.94
C ALA A 55 -0.11 -11.96 -4.57
N TRP A 56 0.54 -11.41 -5.55
CA TRP A 56 1.83 -10.81 -5.40
C TRP A 56 1.70 -9.28 -5.38
N THR A 57 2.33 -8.64 -4.40
CA THR A 57 2.26 -7.19 -4.24
C THR A 57 3.60 -6.57 -4.63
N PRO A 58 3.71 -5.99 -5.84
CA PRO A 58 4.97 -5.46 -6.38
C PRO A 58 5.67 -4.47 -5.47
N ILE A 59 4.92 -3.68 -4.73
CA ILE A 59 5.43 -2.70 -3.77
C ILE A 59 6.32 -3.32 -2.69
N HIS A 60 6.09 -4.59 -2.32
CA HIS A 60 6.93 -5.30 -1.37
C HIS A 60 8.35 -5.49 -1.88
N GLN A 61 8.53 -5.66 -3.19
CA GLN A 61 9.86 -5.83 -3.79
C GLN A 61 10.69 -4.56 -3.65
N VAL A 62 10.07 -3.41 -3.90
CA VAL A 62 10.72 -2.11 -3.66
C VAL A 62 11.00 -1.93 -2.16
N GLY A 63 10.04 -2.26 -1.30
CA GLY A 63 10.19 -2.20 0.15
C GLY A 63 11.32 -3.08 0.68
N HIS A 64 11.49 -4.30 0.16
CA HIS A 64 12.58 -5.20 0.53
C HIS A 64 13.95 -4.61 0.17
N VAL A 65 14.07 -3.99 -1.00
CA VAL A 65 15.31 -3.32 -1.42
C VAL A 65 15.63 -2.13 -0.51
N LEU A 66 14.63 -1.30 -0.16
CA LEU A 66 14.82 -0.20 0.81
C LEU A 66 15.27 -0.72 2.18
N THR A 67 14.69 -1.83 2.64
CA THR A 67 15.11 -2.47 3.89
C THR A 67 16.56 -2.96 3.80
N ALA A 68 16.94 -3.59 2.69
CA ALA A 68 18.28 -4.14 2.51
C ALA A 68 19.34 -3.05 2.43
N LEU A 69 19.12 -2.01 1.63
CA LEU A 69 20.10 -0.96 1.37
C LEU A 69 20.18 0.08 2.51
N TYR A 70 19.01 0.50 3.03
CA TYR A 70 18.93 1.65 3.94
C TYR A 70 18.44 1.31 5.34
N LYS A 71 18.20 0.03 5.63
CA LYS A 71 17.71 -0.46 6.94
C LYS A 71 16.36 0.14 7.36
N VAL A 72 15.57 0.61 6.40
CA VAL A 72 14.20 1.06 6.65
C VAL A 72 13.38 -0.15 7.12
N PRO A 73 12.69 -0.11 8.26
CA PRO A 73 11.80 -1.19 8.68
C PRO A 73 10.76 -1.50 7.62
N HIS A 74 10.48 -2.79 7.37
CA HIS A 74 9.62 -3.21 6.26
C HIS A 74 8.24 -2.55 6.26
N GLY A 75 7.56 -2.52 7.43
CA GLY A 75 6.26 -1.84 7.53
C GLY A 75 6.33 -0.34 7.23
N ALA A 76 7.43 0.33 7.62
CA ALA A 76 7.67 1.73 7.31
C ALA A 76 7.89 1.94 5.79
N SER A 77 8.67 1.07 5.14
CA SER A 77 8.88 1.16 3.69
C SER A 77 7.57 1.03 2.91
N LEU A 78 6.68 0.14 3.34
CA LEU A 78 5.36 -0.01 2.71
C LEU A 78 4.46 1.20 2.96
N ALA A 79 4.47 1.77 4.17
CA ALA A 79 3.68 2.97 4.48
C ALA A 79 4.13 4.19 3.65
N ILE A 80 5.43 4.33 3.42
CA ILE A 80 6.01 5.38 2.57
C ILE A 80 5.61 5.17 1.11
N LEU A 81 5.78 3.95 0.59
CA LEU A 81 5.62 3.66 -0.84
C LEU A 81 4.15 3.59 -1.27
N MET A 82 3.23 3.09 -0.42
CA MET A 82 1.86 2.76 -0.82
C MET A 82 1.09 3.96 -1.38
N PRO A 83 1.07 5.16 -0.76
CA PRO A 83 0.35 6.29 -1.33
C PRO A 83 0.91 6.73 -2.69
N ALA A 84 2.23 6.74 -2.85
CA ALA A 84 2.88 7.07 -4.12
C ALA A 84 2.57 6.02 -5.20
N TRP A 85 2.60 4.75 -4.82
CA TRP A 85 2.18 3.65 -5.67
C TRP A 85 0.73 3.82 -6.16
N MET A 86 -0.19 4.15 -5.26
CA MET A 86 -1.57 4.39 -5.61
C MET A 86 -1.71 5.54 -6.61
N GLU A 87 -0.94 6.64 -6.43
CA GLU A 87 -0.94 7.78 -7.36
C GLU A 87 -0.44 7.43 -8.76
N VAL A 88 0.55 6.54 -8.88
CA VAL A 88 1.10 6.11 -10.17
C VAL A 88 0.19 5.09 -10.84
N MET A 89 -0.38 4.16 -10.07
CA MET A 89 -1.08 3.01 -10.61
C MET A 89 -2.58 3.19 -10.80
N TYR A 90 -3.24 4.16 -10.10
CA TYR A 90 -4.69 4.29 -10.20
C TYR A 90 -5.21 4.52 -11.64
N PRO A 91 -4.50 5.20 -12.55
CA PRO A 91 -5.02 5.39 -13.91
C PRO A 91 -5.24 4.07 -14.67
N ARG A 92 -4.52 3.01 -14.29
CA ARG A 92 -4.59 1.69 -14.91
C ARG A 92 -5.62 0.76 -14.24
N LYS A 93 -6.07 1.08 -13.01
CA LYS A 93 -7.03 0.27 -12.23
C LYS A 93 -8.04 1.15 -11.48
N LYS A 94 -8.68 2.08 -12.17
CA LYS A 94 -9.56 3.08 -11.57
C LYS A 94 -10.65 2.47 -10.68
N ASP A 95 -11.26 1.37 -11.08
CA ASP A 95 -12.35 0.75 -10.32
C ASP A 95 -11.87 0.23 -8.96
N VAL A 96 -10.69 -0.38 -8.90
CA VAL A 96 -10.08 -0.87 -7.64
C VAL A 96 -9.82 0.29 -6.67
N TYR A 97 -9.23 1.38 -7.16
CA TYR A 97 -8.91 2.53 -6.31
C TYR A 97 -10.14 3.36 -5.94
N SER A 98 -11.14 3.44 -6.85
CA SER A 98 -12.43 4.05 -6.54
C SER A 98 -13.16 3.26 -5.44
N ARG A 99 -13.14 1.93 -5.55
CA ARG A 99 -13.71 1.04 -4.54
C ARG A 99 -13.02 1.20 -3.18
N PHE A 100 -11.69 1.25 -3.16
CA PHE A 100 -10.92 1.56 -1.94
C PHE A 100 -11.34 2.90 -1.33
N ALA A 101 -11.43 3.95 -2.16
CA ALA A 101 -11.82 5.29 -1.70
C ALA A 101 -13.21 5.31 -1.07
N THR A 102 -14.18 4.64 -1.70
CA THR A 102 -15.58 4.65 -1.23
C THR A 102 -15.81 3.70 -0.06
N HIS A 103 -15.34 2.46 -0.14
CA HIS A 103 -15.70 1.41 0.81
C HIS A 103 -14.74 1.34 2.00
N VAL A 104 -13.49 1.74 1.84
CA VAL A 104 -12.51 1.72 2.93
C VAL A 104 -12.34 3.10 3.54
N MET A 105 -12.14 4.12 2.69
CA MET A 105 -11.92 5.49 3.17
C MET A 105 -13.21 6.28 3.43
N GLY A 106 -14.38 5.77 2.97
CA GLY A 106 -15.68 6.38 3.21
C GLY A 106 -15.94 7.65 2.39
N ILE A 107 -15.26 7.81 1.25
CA ILE A 107 -15.45 8.96 0.37
C ILE A 107 -16.77 8.83 -0.37
N SER A 108 -17.68 9.84 -0.26
CA SER A 108 -18.90 9.86 -1.06
C SER A 108 -18.57 10.13 -2.53
N PRO A 109 -19.14 9.34 -3.46
CA PRO A 109 -19.01 9.59 -4.89
C PRO A 109 -19.97 10.67 -5.41
N ASP A 110 -20.91 11.15 -4.58
CA ASP A 110 -21.97 12.06 -5.01
C ASP A 110 -21.41 13.36 -5.58
N GLY A 111 -21.78 13.66 -6.82
CA GLY A 111 -21.36 14.88 -7.52
C GLY A 111 -19.90 14.95 -7.94
N LYS A 112 -19.16 13.83 -7.84
CA LYS A 112 -17.72 13.74 -8.16
C LYS A 112 -17.46 12.80 -9.33
N SER A 113 -16.45 13.10 -10.11
CA SER A 113 -15.89 12.14 -11.06
C SER A 113 -15.17 11.01 -10.31
N GLN A 114 -15.03 9.86 -10.97
CA GLN A 114 -14.29 8.73 -10.40
C GLN A 114 -12.85 9.12 -10.00
N GLU A 115 -12.21 9.98 -10.79
CA GLU A 115 -10.85 10.44 -10.50
C GLU A 115 -10.78 11.33 -9.25
N GLU A 116 -11.74 12.22 -9.05
CA GLU A 116 -11.85 13.04 -7.83
C GLU A 116 -12.03 12.15 -6.60
N VAL A 117 -12.91 11.15 -6.68
CA VAL A 117 -13.11 10.18 -5.60
C VAL A 117 -11.82 9.45 -5.25
N ILE A 118 -11.08 8.97 -6.25
CA ILE A 118 -9.80 8.27 -6.05
C ILE A 118 -8.77 9.19 -5.39
N ARG A 119 -8.59 10.41 -5.90
CA ARG A 119 -7.63 11.36 -5.36
C ARG A 119 -7.94 11.75 -3.92
N GLU A 120 -9.21 11.96 -3.61
CA GLU A 120 -9.66 12.22 -2.24
C GLU A 120 -9.40 11.02 -1.33
N GLY A 121 -9.65 9.79 -1.82
CA GLY A 121 -9.35 8.56 -1.10
C GLY A 121 -7.86 8.41 -0.78
N ILE A 122 -6.97 8.67 -1.75
CA ILE A 122 -5.51 8.63 -1.53
C ILE A 122 -5.09 9.71 -0.52
N THR A 123 -5.65 10.91 -0.62
CA THR A 123 -5.38 12.01 0.31
C THR A 123 -5.81 11.64 1.74
N SER A 124 -7.01 11.07 1.88
CA SER A 124 -7.53 10.60 3.17
C SER A 124 -6.66 9.46 3.74
N PHE A 125 -6.18 8.56 2.90
CA PHE A 125 -5.26 7.50 3.33
C PHE A 125 -3.91 8.06 3.80
N LYS A 126 -3.33 9.03 3.11
CA LYS A 126 -2.12 9.74 3.58
C LYS A 126 -2.36 10.41 4.95
N ALA A 127 -3.52 11.06 5.11
CA ALA A 127 -3.89 11.67 6.39
C ALA A 127 -4.02 10.64 7.51
N PHE A 128 -4.61 9.47 7.22
CA PHE A 128 -4.68 8.34 8.15
C PHE A 128 -3.28 7.87 8.56
N LEU A 129 -2.39 7.60 7.61
CA LEU A 129 -1.01 7.16 7.89
C LEU A 129 -0.27 8.18 8.75
N LYS A 130 -0.38 9.48 8.43
CA LYS A 130 0.19 10.56 9.23
C LYS A 130 -0.35 10.58 10.65
N ARG A 131 -1.66 10.42 10.82
CA ARG A 131 -2.35 10.43 12.13
C ARG A 131 -1.88 9.31 13.04
N ILE A 132 -1.64 8.12 12.49
CA ILE A 132 -1.13 6.98 13.26
C ILE A 132 0.39 6.99 13.45
N GLY A 133 1.07 8.06 13.00
CA GLY A 133 2.51 8.26 13.22
C GLY A 133 3.43 7.46 12.32
N THR A 134 2.97 6.97 11.17
CA THR A 134 3.86 6.33 10.20
C THR A 134 4.64 7.35 9.38
N PRO A 135 5.90 7.04 8.98
CA PRO A 135 6.65 7.88 8.06
C PRO A 135 5.95 7.93 6.69
N LEU A 136 6.06 9.07 5.99
CA LEU A 136 5.48 9.28 4.67
C LEU A 136 6.53 9.57 3.59
N SER A 137 7.80 9.69 3.98
CA SER A 137 8.92 9.91 3.06
C SER A 137 10.16 9.14 3.52
N LEU A 138 11.10 8.96 2.59
CA LEU A 138 12.43 8.41 2.93
C LEU A 138 13.21 9.35 3.85
N THR A 139 12.98 10.66 3.71
CA THR A 139 13.58 11.68 4.59
C THR A 139 13.12 11.52 6.04
N ASP A 140 11.85 11.15 6.29
CA ASP A 140 11.35 10.85 7.65
C ASP A 140 12.12 9.69 8.31
N MET A 141 12.66 8.78 7.49
CA MET A 141 13.51 7.66 7.92
C MET A 141 15.01 7.99 7.88
N GLN A 142 15.37 9.26 7.75
CA GLN A 142 16.75 9.75 7.68
C GLN A 142 17.55 9.20 6.48
N VAL A 143 16.87 8.68 5.46
CA VAL A 143 17.49 8.27 4.20
C VAL A 143 17.68 9.53 3.35
N LYS A 144 18.88 10.09 3.41
CA LYS A 144 19.26 11.28 2.63
C LYS A 144 19.90 10.84 1.32
N ASN A 145 19.48 11.44 0.21
CA ASN A 145 20.01 11.18 -1.13
C ASN A 145 20.03 9.67 -1.49
N PRO A 146 18.89 8.97 -1.49
CA PRO A 146 18.83 7.58 -1.90
C PRO A 146 19.31 7.42 -3.35
N ASP A 147 20.08 6.38 -3.63
CA ASP A 147 20.54 6.02 -4.97
C ASP A 147 19.39 5.31 -5.72
N ILE A 148 18.53 6.12 -6.36
CA ILE A 148 17.38 5.58 -7.12
C ILE A 148 17.82 4.59 -8.20
N PRO A 149 18.83 4.88 -9.04
CA PRO A 149 19.35 3.90 -10.00
C PRO A 149 19.74 2.55 -9.36
N LEU A 150 20.42 2.57 -8.23
CA LEU A 150 20.79 1.36 -7.51
C LEU A 150 19.55 0.61 -6.98
N ILE A 151 18.58 1.33 -6.40
CA ILE A 151 17.33 0.72 -5.91
C ILE A 151 16.64 0.00 -7.07
N VAL A 152 16.42 0.69 -8.19
CA VAL A 152 15.76 0.13 -9.38
C VAL A 152 16.53 -1.08 -9.91
N GLN A 153 17.85 -0.99 -10.04
CA GLN A 153 18.70 -2.10 -10.47
C GLN A 153 18.50 -3.34 -9.58
N GLN A 154 18.44 -3.17 -8.26
CA GLN A 154 18.21 -4.28 -7.35
C GLN A 154 16.79 -4.86 -7.48
N VAL A 155 15.77 -4.03 -7.63
CA VAL A 155 14.40 -4.51 -7.86
C VAL A 155 14.31 -5.30 -9.17
N VAL A 156 14.89 -4.79 -10.25
CA VAL A 156 14.96 -5.47 -11.55
C VAL A 156 15.64 -6.84 -11.42
N LYS A 157 16.80 -6.87 -10.77
CA LYS A 157 17.60 -8.10 -10.60
C LYS A 157 16.85 -9.23 -9.90
N ILE A 158 16.00 -8.90 -8.92
CA ILE A 158 15.36 -9.90 -8.04
C ILE A 158 13.91 -10.20 -8.40
N SER A 159 13.26 -9.34 -9.21
CA SER A 159 11.80 -9.39 -9.33
C SER A 159 11.26 -9.22 -10.75
N PHE A 160 12.09 -8.76 -11.70
CA PHE A 160 11.62 -8.59 -13.08
C PHE A 160 11.73 -9.89 -13.87
N GLY A 161 10.74 -10.11 -14.71
CA GLY A 161 10.75 -11.20 -15.68
C GLY A 161 11.70 -10.93 -16.86
N SER A 162 11.85 -11.91 -17.71
CA SER A 162 12.67 -11.81 -18.94
C SER A 162 12.10 -10.83 -19.97
N ASP A 163 10.84 -10.44 -19.81
CA ASP A 163 10.14 -9.43 -20.62
C ASP A 163 10.47 -7.98 -20.21
N GLY A 164 11.23 -7.80 -19.13
CA GLY A 164 11.63 -6.48 -18.63
C GLY A 164 10.57 -5.80 -17.76
N TYR A 165 9.59 -6.55 -17.28
CA TYR A 165 8.54 -6.05 -16.38
C TYR A 165 8.51 -6.83 -15.07
N LEU A 166 7.98 -6.18 -14.07
CA LEU A 166 7.60 -6.84 -12.83
C LEU A 166 6.23 -7.48 -13.04
N ASP A 167 6.19 -8.81 -12.87
CA ASP A 167 5.01 -9.63 -13.17
C ASP A 167 3.87 -9.34 -12.19
N CYS A 168 2.91 -8.57 -12.66
CA CYS A 168 1.66 -8.24 -11.97
C CYS A 168 0.64 -7.71 -12.99
N ASN A 169 -0.59 -7.55 -12.60
CA ASN A 169 -1.63 -7.04 -13.49
C ASN A 169 -2.16 -5.67 -13.02
N PRO A 170 -1.92 -4.57 -13.75
CA PRO A 170 -1.10 -4.47 -14.96
C PRO A 170 0.41 -4.61 -14.66
N PRO A 171 1.22 -5.00 -15.67
CA PRO A 171 2.67 -5.11 -15.50
C PRO A 171 3.29 -3.74 -15.17
N VAL A 172 4.34 -3.75 -14.36
CA VAL A 172 5.01 -2.54 -13.87
C VAL A 172 6.39 -2.42 -14.50
N SER A 173 6.68 -1.27 -15.08
CA SER A 173 7.96 -0.95 -15.69
C SER A 173 8.97 -0.37 -14.69
N GLN A 174 10.21 -0.21 -15.13
CA GLN A 174 11.24 0.47 -14.34
C GLN A 174 10.90 1.94 -14.13
N GLU A 175 10.31 2.59 -15.13
CA GLU A 175 9.88 3.99 -15.11
C GLU A 175 8.78 4.20 -14.04
N ASP A 176 7.85 3.27 -13.90
CA ASP A 176 6.83 3.31 -12.85
C ASP A 176 7.48 3.30 -11.45
N ILE A 177 8.48 2.44 -11.24
CA ILE A 177 9.21 2.37 -9.97
C ILE A 177 9.99 3.65 -9.70
N ILE A 178 10.63 4.22 -10.72
CA ILE A 178 11.34 5.50 -10.62
C ILE A 178 10.36 6.61 -10.23
N GLU A 179 9.18 6.65 -10.86
CA GLU A 179 8.15 7.64 -10.53
C GLU A 179 7.68 7.52 -9.09
N VAL A 180 7.41 6.29 -8.62
CA VAL A 180 7.03 6.04 -7.22
C VAL A 180 8.14 6.50 -6.26
N LEU A 181 9.39 6.17 -6.53
CA LEU A 181 10.53 6.54 -5.68
C LEU A 181 10.71 8.07 -5.62
N ASN A 182 10.57 8.77 -6.74
CA ASN A 182 10.65 10.24 -6.78
C ASN A 182 9.58 10.94 -5.95
N LYS A 183 8.41 10.32 -5.77
CA LYS A 183 7.31 10.87 -4.96
C LYS A 183 7.52 10.73 -3.44
N VAL A 184 8.49 9.94 -3.02
CA VAL A 184 8.71 9.62 -1.59
C VAL A 184 10.06 10.12 -1.05
N LEU A 185 10.78 10.95 -1.81
CA LEU A 185 12.04 11.61 -1.42
C LEU A 185 11.82 12.74 -0.34
#